data_f5e0e61a4707877e21857a86b5013f41
#
_entry.id   f5e0e61a4707877e21857a86b5013f41
#
_cell.length_a   1.000
_cell.length_b   1.000
_cell.length_c   1.000
_cell.angle_alpha   90.00
_cell.angle_beta   90.00
_cell.angle_gamma   90.00
#
_symmetry.space_group_name_H-M   'P 1'
#
loop_
_entity.id
_entity.type
_entity.pdbx_description
1 polymer ?
#
loop_
_entity_poly.entity_id
_entity_poly.type
_entity_poly.pdbx_seq_one_letter_code
_entity_poly.pdbx_strand_id
1 'polypeptide(L)'
;MQNFLQLWSEAARTSLGFFWMALWAFILGYFISSLIQVLVTRARMQKAMGKDGPRSMLLGTFFGFISSSCSFSALSATRAIFNKGAGLAPSLAFLLASTNLVIELGMVIAIFLGWQFVVGEYVGGILLILITWLLIRITRPRRLEAQARNQSDQDEDQHGAEIDWKEKLVSMQSWRKIGQTYVMEWQMVWRDVLIGFTVAGIISAMVPDSFFQTLFIGSGGENTANPGFLAVLAQTLVGPIAAFFTFIGSMGNIPLAAVLFGQGVTFAGVMAFIFSDLVVLPVLRINANYYGWKMALYLLALMLVAIVFAALAMHYTLAFLGLLPDFTAVTAPGNREYFKLNYQLVLNVISLLGNIVLVWLWYKAQHAHDAHGEHHSHHHHHGHKQHAASLIDRVLSVLVVIAVTWLFGGLIVPFF
;
A
#
# COMPACT_ATOMS: atom_id res chain seq x y z
N MET A 1 5.12 -5.01 -37.25
CA MET A 1 5.29 -3.63 -36.74
C MET A 1 3.92 -3.02 -36.36
N GLN A 2 2.89 -3.11 -37.22
CA GLN A 2 1.53 -2.62 -36.90
C GLN A 2 0.94 -3.26 -35.63
N ASN A 3 1.05 -4.58 -35.44
CA ASN A 3 0.57 -5.26 -34.22
C ASN A 3 1.24 -4.75 -32.95
N PHE A 4 2.54 -4.43 -32.97
CA PHE A 4 3.23 -3.90 -31.79
C PHE A 4 2.75 -2.50 -31.44
N LEU A 5 2.57 -1.62 -32.42
CA LEU A 5 2.07 -0.27 -32.21
C LEU A 5 0.64 -0.27 -31.65
N GLN A 6 -0.21 -1.18 -32.12
CA GLN A 6 -1.56 -1.37 -31.61
C GLN A 6 -1.54 -1.84 -30.14
N LEU A 7 -0.74 -2.87 -29.83
CA LEU A 7 -0.58 -3.37 -28.46
C LEU A 7 -0.01 -2.29 -27.51
N TRP A 8 0.94 -1.48 -28.00
CA TRP A 8 1.51 -0.38 -27.23
C TRP A 8 0.44 0.68 -26.92
N SER A 9 -0.35 1.08 -27.92
CA SER A 9 -1.45 2.03 -27.71
C SER A 9 -2.49 1.48 -26.74
N GLU A 10 -2.84 0.20 -26.86
CA GLU A 10 -3.76 -0.47 -25.95
C GLU A 10 -3.24 -0.52 -24.52
N ALA A 11 -1.96 -0.88 -24.33
CA ALA A 11 -1.31 -0.86 -23.02
C ALA A 11 -1.33 0.53 -22.37
N ALA A 12 -1.01 1.59 -23.14
CA ALA A 12 -1.04 2.96 -22.64
C ALA A 12 -2.45 3.42 -22.25
N ARG A 13 -3.45 3.11 -23.09
CA ARG A 13 -4.87 3.41 -22.81
C ARG A 13 -5.38 2.67 -21.57
N THR A 14 -5.04 1.41 -21.42
CA THR A 14 -5.40 0.59 -20.26
C THR A 14 -4.77 1.16 -18.97
N SER A 15 -3.50 1.53 -19.01
CA SER A 15 -2.82 2.15 -17.86
C SER A 15 -3.49 3.44 -17.41
N LEU A 16 -3.82 4.34 -18.35
CA LEU A 16 -4.53 5.57 -18.05
C LEU A 16 -5.97 5.32 -17.61
N GLY A 17 -6.61 4.30 -18.17
CA GLY A 17 -7.94 3.86 -17.77
C GLY A 17 -7.95 3.39 -16.31
N PHE A 18 -6.95 2.64 -15.89
CA PHE A 18 -6.79 2.22 -14.49
C PHE A 18 -6.65 3.43 -13.56
N PHE A 19 -5.79 4.39 -13.94
CA PHE A 19 -5.63 5.61 -13.16
C PHE A 19 -6.93 6.41 -13.07
N TRP A 20 -7.66 6.57 -14.20
CA TRP A 20 -8.95 7.24 -14.23
C TRP A 20 -9.99 6.59 -13.32
N MET A 21 -10.07 5.26 -13.32
CA MET A 21 -10.99 4.51 -12.47
C MET A 21 -10.73 4.71 -10.98
N ALA A 22 -9.48 4.76 -10.58
CA ALA A 22 -9.07 4.85 -9.18
C ALA A 22 -8.92 6.29 -8.65
N LEU A 23 -8.89 7.30 -9.53
CA LEU A 23 -8.54 8.69 -9.19
C LEU A 23 -9.39 9.26 -8.04
N TRP A 24 -10.71 9.13 -8.10
CA TRP A 24 -11.60 9.62 -7.06
C TRP A 24 -11.36 8.93 -5.71
N ALA A 25 -11.07 7.62 -5.74
CA ALA A 25 -10.81 6.83 -4.54
C ALA A 25 -9.49 7.24 -3.88
N PHE A 26 -8.45 7.51 -4.67
CA PHE A 26 -7.19 8.06 -4.15
C PHE A 26 -7.38 9.43 -3.49
N ILE A 27 -8.06 10.35 -4.19
CA ILE A 27 -8.29 11.71 -3.66
C ILE A 27 -9.08 11.64 -2.36
N LEU A 28 -10.18 10.90 -2.34
CA LEU A 28 -11.02 10.74 -1.15
C LEU A 28 -10.29 10.02 -0.03
N GLY A 29 -9.58 8.93 -0.35
CA GLY A 29 -8.83 8.13 0.61
C GLY A 29 -7.73 8.94 1.29
N TYR A 30 -6.88 9.62 0.53
CA TYR A 30 -5.82 10.47 1.09
C TYR A 30 -6.36 11.67 1.85
N PHE A 31 -7.52 12.21 1.45
CA PHE A 31 -8.19 13.23 2.25
C PHE A 31 -8.61 12.70 3.63
N ILE A 32 -9.27 11.54 3.68
CA ILE A 32 -9.68 10.89 4.94
C ILE A 32 -8.45 10.56 5.79
N SER A 33 -7.41 9.98 5.19
CA SER A 33 -6.14 9.68 5.85
C SER A 33 -5.52 10.92 6.48
N SER A 34 -5.39 12.00 5.72
CA SER A 34 -4.84 13.28 6.18
C SER A 34 -5.64 13.90 7.33
N LEU A 35 -6.98 13.82 7.24
CA LEU A 35 -7.86 14.28 8.30
C LEU A 35 -7.60 13.52 9.61
N ILE A 36 -7.53 12.19 9.53
CA ILE A 36 -7.29 11.32 10.69
C ILE A 36 -5.92 11.59 11.29
N GLN A 37 -4.87 11.68 10.48
CA GLN A 37 -3.49 11.92 10.96
C GLN A 37 -3.33 13.26 11.69
N VAL A 38 -4.05 14.30 11.26
CA VAL A 38 -4.01 15.61 11.93
C VAL A 38 -4.80 15.61 13.22
N LEU A 39 -5.92 14.90 13.28
CA LEU A 39 -6.78 14.83 14.47
C LEU A 39 -6.19 13.94 15.57
N VAL A 40 -5.51 12.84 15.21
CA VAL A 40 -4.97 11.87 16.16
C VAL A 40 -3.46 12.08 16.32
N THR A 41 -3.01 12.39 17.54
CA THR A 41 -1.59 12.63 17.82
C THR A 41 -0.81 11.34 18.08
N ARG A 42 0.41 11.22 17.51
CA ARG A 42 1.32 10.08 17.71
C ARG A 42 1.67 9.85 19.19
N ALA A 43 1.76 10.92 19.98
CA ALA A 43 2.07 10.83 21.41
C ALA A 43 1.03 10.04 22.23
N ARG A 44 -0.27 10.18 21.91
CA ARG A 44 -1.33 9.37 22.52
C ARG A 44 -1.21 7.89 22.15
N MET A 45 -0.86 7.58 20.90
CA MET A 45 -0.69 6.21 20.43
C MET A 45 0.44 5.50 21.18
N GLN A 46 1.59 6.16 21.33
CA GLN A 46 2.78 5.60 22.00
C GLN A 46 2.55 5.31 23.48
N LYS A 47 1.91 6.22 24.22
CA LYS A 47 1.63 6.07 25.64
C LYS A 47 0.64 4.94 25.96
N ALA A 48 -0.24 4.62 25.02
CA ALA A 48 -1.26 3.58 25.17
C ALA A 48 -0.75 2.18 24.85
N MET A 49 0.28 2.04 23.99
CA MET A 49 0.87 0.77 23.58
C MET A 49 1.98 0.36 24.55
N GLY A 50 1.63 -0.45 25.55
CA GLY A 50 2.57 -1.03 26.53
C GLY A 50 3.27 -2.30 25.99
N LYS A 51 3.69 -3.18 26.95
CA LYS A 51 4.27 -4.49 26.66
C LYS A 51 3.28 -5.43 25.94
N ASP A 52 3.79 -6.52 25.35
CA ASP A 52 3.02 -7.51 24.62
C ASP A 52 1.80 -8.04 25.42
N GLY A 53 0.61 -7.75 24.94
CA GLY A 53 -0.65 -8.21 25.52
C GLY A 53 -1.84 -7.98 24.58
N PRO A 54 -2.99 -8.63 24.81
CA PRO A 54 -4.14 -8.49 23.90
C PRO A 54 -4.64 -7.05 23.81
N ARG A 55 -4.59 -6.29 24.89
CA ARG A 55 -4.95 -4.86 24.91
C ARG A 55 -4.01 -4.02 24.06
N SER A 56 -2.70 -4.27 24.16
CA SER A 56 -1.70 -3.55 23.35
C SER A 56 -1.80 -3.93 21.87
N MET A 57 -2.13 -5.18 21.55
CA MET A 57 -2.42 -5.64 20.19
C MET A 57 -3.63 -4.91 19.61
N LEU A 58 -4.74 -4.86 20.33
CA LEU A 58 -5.95 -4.15 19.90
C LEU A 58 -5.66 -2.66 19.67
N LEU A 59 -4.93 -2.02 20.60
CA LEU A 59 -4.56 -0.62 20.46
C LEU A 59 -3.60 -0.40 19.30
N GLY A 60 -2.61 -1.27 19.09
CA GLY A 60 -1.71 -1.22 17.93
C GLY A 60 -2.49 -1.31 16.62
N THR A 61 -3.40 -2.28 16.51
CA THR A 61 -4.27 -2.45 15.34
C THR A 61 -5.17 -1.23 15.13
N PHE A 62 -5.81 -0.72 16.17
CA PHE A 62 -6.68 0.45 16.10
C PHE A 62 -5.92 1.71 15.68
N PHE A 63 -4.77 1.97 16.28
CA PHE A 63 -3.95 3.13 15.93
C PHE A 63 -3.30 2.98 14.54
N GLY A 64 -2.95 1.76 14.12
CA GLY A 64 -2.51 1.48 12.76
C GLY A 64 -3.60 1.82 11.76
N PHE A 65 -4.81 1.31 11.95
CA PHE A 65 -5.98 1.61 11.12
C PHE A 65 -6.23 3.13 11.00
N ILE A 66 -6.16 3.86 12.12
CA ILE A 66 -6.33 5.31 12.15
C ILE A 66 -5.17 6.03 11.47
N SER A 67 -3.94 5.53 11.62
CA SER A 67 -2.73 6.16 11.05
C SER A 67 -2.74 6.21 9.52
N SER A 68 -3.37 5.21 8.89
CA SER A 68 -3.54 5.10 7.42
C SER A 68 -2.34 5.67 6.67
N SER A 69 -1.20 4.99 6.72
CA SER A 69 0.07 5.50 6.20
C SER A 69 0.59 4.61 5.07
N CYS A 70 1.30 5.19 4.11
CA CYS A 70 2.03 4.38 3.13
C CYS A 70 3.05 3.47 3.85
N SER A 71 3.39 2.33 3.24
CA SER A 71 4.24 1.30 3.85
C SER A 71 5.56 1.86 4.40
N PHE A 72 6.19 2.82 3.73
CA PHE A 72 7.45 3.44 4.18
C PHE A 72 7.26 4.35 5.40
N SER A 73 6.21 5.15 5.44
CA SER A 73 5.87 5.98 6.60
C SER A 73 5.45 5.12 7.79
N ALA A 74 4.69 4.05 7.54
CA ALA A 74 4.29 3.07 8.55
C ALA A 74 5.50 2.37 9.18
N LEU A 75 6.52 2.00 8.39
CA LEU A 75 7.77 1.41 8.90
C LEU A 75 8.52 2.35 9.84
N SER A 76 8.65 3.63 9.49
CA SER A 76 9.34 4.61 10.35
C SER A 76 8.56 4.87 11.65
N ALA A 77 7.22 4.95 11.56
CA ALA A 77 6.36 5.09 12.74
C ALA A 77 6.44 3.85 13.65
N THR A 78 6.43 2.65 13.05
CA THR A 78 6.58 1.37 13.77
C THR A 78 7.92 1.32 14.52
N ARG A 79 9.02 1.74 13.87
CA ARG A 79 10.32 1.84 14.53
C ARG A 79 10.28 2.79 15.73
N ALA A 80 9.69 3.97 15.56
CA ALA A 80 9.59 4.95 16.65
C ALA A 80 8.76 4.41 17.83
N ILE A 81 7.66 3.70 17.56
CA ILE A 81 6.81 3.07 18.57
C ILE A 81 7.57 1.96 19.29
N PHE A 82 8.27 1.10 18.55
CA PHE A 82 9.09 0.01 19.09
C PHE A 82 10.23 0.54 19.97
N ASN A 83 10.95 1.57 19.52
CA ASN A 83 12.05 2.18 20.28
C ASN A 83 11.58 2.82 21.60
N LYS A 84 10.37 3.37 21.62
CA LYS A 84 9.75 3.94 22.84
C LYS A 84 9.18 2.90 23.80
N GLY A 85 9.50 1.63 23.61
CA GLY A 85 9.21 0.57 24.58
C GLY A 85 7.96 -0.26 24.28
N ALA A 86 7.24 -0.03 23.17
CA ALA A 86 6.19 -0.96 22.78
C ALA A 86 6.77 -2.34 22.45
N GLY A 87 6.01 -3.41 22.69
CA GLY A 87 6.40 -4.76 22.31
C GLY A 87 6.52 -4.92 20.80
N LEU A 88 7.24 -5.95 20.35
CA LEU A 88 7.36 -6.25 18.91
C LEU A 88 6.00 -6.53 18.27
N ALA A 89 5.17 -7.36 18.91
CA ALA A 89 3.87 -7.75 18.37
C ALA A 89 2.91 -6.56 18.18
N PRO A 90 2.66 -5.66 19.16
CA PRO A 90 1.81 -4.50 18.94
C PRO A 90 2.41 -3.49 17.95
N SER A 91 3.73 -3.40 17.83
CA SER A 91 4.39 -2.56 16.82
C SER A 91 4.12 -3.10 15.40
N LEU A 92 4.21 -4.42 15.20
CA LEU A 92 3.87 -5.05 13.93
C LEU A 92 2.36 -5.04 13.65
N ALA A 93 1.50 -5.14 14.68
CA ALA A 93 0.06 -4.96 14.52
C ALA A 93 -0.27 -3.55 14.01
N PHE A 94 0.42 -2.53 14.53
CA PHE A 94 0.32 -1.17 14.00
C PHE A 94 0.77 -1.10 12.54
N LEU A 95 1.90 -1.70 12.18
CA LEU A 95 2.42 -1.72 10.82
C LEU A 95 1.41 -2.36 9.85
N LEU A 96 0.96 -3.59 10.15
CA LEU A 96 0.03 -4.34 9.32
C LEU A 96 -1.33 -3.65 9.19
N ALA A 97 -1.84 -3.07 10.28
CA ALA A 97 -3.12 -2.37 10.24
C ALA A 97 -3.02 -1.05 9.44
N SER A 98 -1.89 -0.35 9.52
CA SER A 98 -1.70 0.92 8.82
C SER A 98 -1.45 0.77 7.32
N THR A 99 -1.21 -0.45 6.83
CA THR A 99 -1.02 -0.76 5.41
C THR A 99 -2.19 -1.54 4.82
N ASN A 100 -2.75 -2.51 5.54
CA ASN A 100 -3.77 -3.42 5.02
C ASN A 100 -5.21 -3.09 5.46
N LEU A 101 -5.41 -2.38 6.57
CA LEU A 101 -6.77 -2.03 7.01
C LEU A 101 -7.20 -0.62 6.60
N VAL A 102 -6.53 -0.03 5.62
CA VAL A 102 -6.77 1.36 5.21
C VAL A 102 -7.96 1.49 4.27
N ILE A 103 -8.72 2.59 4.43
CA ILE A 103 -9.98 2.81 3.70
C ILE A 103 -9.71 2.98 2.20
N GLU A 104 -8.69 3.73 1.82
CA GLU A 104 -8.31 4.00 0.45
C GLU A 104 -7.96 2.72 -0.32
N LEU A 105 -7.24 1.79 0.30
CA LEU A 105 -6.90 0.50 -0.31
C LEU A 105 -8.17 -0.32 -0.55
N GLY A 106 -9.07 -0.40 0.44
CA GLY A 106 -10.35 -1.09 0.31
C GLY A 106 -11.21 -0.53 -0.81
N MET A 107 -11.24 0.80 -1.00
CA MET A 107 -11.96 1.43 -2.11
C MET A 107 -11.36 1.07 -3.47
N VAL A 108 -10.04 1.08 -3.59
CA VAL A 108 -9.35 0.70 -4.83
C VAL A 108 -9.57 -0.79 -5.13
N ILE A 109 -9.46 -1.68 -4.14
CA ILE A 109 -9.78 -3.10 -4.28
C ILE A 109 -11.22 -3.30 -4.75
N ALA A 110 -12.20 -2.59 -4.18
CA ALA A 110 -13.59 -2.68 -4.59
C ALA A 110 -13.81 -2.35 -6.07
N ILE A 111 -13.08 -1.36 -6.60
CA ILE A 111 -13.16 -0.94 -8.00
C ILE A 111 -12.59 -1.98 -8.96
N PHE A 112 -11.46 -2.58 -8.60
CA PHE A 112 -10.72 -3.47 -9.50
C PHE A 112 -11.12 -4.94 -9.37
N LEU A 113 -11.40 -5.43 -8.16
CA LEU A 113 -11.54 -6.84 -7.83
C LEU A 113 -12.91 -7.21 -7.26
N GLY A 114 -13.61 -6.23 -6.66
CA GLY A 114 -14.93 -6.44 -6.08
C GLY A 114 -14.94 -6.69 -4.56
N TRP A 115 -16.15 -6.82 -4.01
CA TRP A 115 -16.39 -6.83 -2.56
C TRP A 115 -15.76 -8.03 -1.81
N GLN A 116 -15.65 -9.20 -2.47
CA GLN A 116 -15.05 -10.40 -1.86
C GLN A 116 -13.59 -10.15 -1.49
N PHE A 117 -12.85 -9.45 -2.35
CA PHE A 117 -11.47 -9.06 -2.10
C PHE A 117 -11.37 -7.96 -1.03
N VAL A 118 -12.37 -7.06 -0.95
CA VAL A 118 -12.44 -6.08 0.16
C VAL A 118 -12.62 -6.79 1.49
N VAL A 119 -13.52 -7.77 1.57
CA VAL A 119 -13.67 -8.61 2.76
C VAL A 119 -12.38 -9.39 3.04
N GLY A 120 -11.75 -9.94 1.99
CA GLY A 120 -10.44 -10.59 2.05
C GLY A 120 -9.39 -9.69 2.67
N GLU A 121 -9.33 -8.42 2.26
CA GLU A 121 -8.36 -7.45 2.76
C GLU A 121 -8.56 -7.13 4.24
N TYR A 122 -9.76 -6.77 4.65
CA TYR A 122 -10.01 -6.40 6.05
C TYR A 122 -10.00 -7.60 6.99
N VAL A 123 -10.70 -8.67 6.68
CA VAL A 123 -10.75 -9.86 7.54
C VAL A 123 -9.42 -10.61 7.46
N GLY A 124 -8.86 -10.75 6.27
CA GLY A 124 -7.53 -11.36 6.09
C GLY A 124 -6.42 -10.54 6.74
N GLY A 125 -6.49 -9.20 6.70
CA GLY A 125 -5.57 -8.31 7.41
C GLY A 125 -5.63 -8.49 8.93
N ILE A 126 -6.84 -8.65 9.50
CA ILE A 126 -7.00 -9.00 10.93
C ILE A 126 -6.41 -10.38 11.22
N LEU A 127 -6.67 -11.38 10.37
CA LEU A 127 -6.07 -12.71 10.50
C LEU A 127 -4.55 -12.65 10.42
N LEU A 128 -4.00 -11.87 9.50
CA LEU A 128 -2.56 -11.64 9.34
C LEU A 128 -1.94 -11.10 10.63
N ILE A 129 -2.59 -10.12 11.28
CA ILE A 129 -2.18 -9.56 12.56
C ILE A 129 -2.22 -10.65 13.67
N LEU A 130 -3.29 -11.42 13.74
CA LEU A 130 -3.45 -12.47 14.75
C LEU A 130 -2.44 -13.60 14.57
N ILE A 131 -2.22 -14.05 13.33
CA ILE A 131 -1.22 -15.10 13.02
C ILE A 131 0.18 -14.58 13.33
N THR A 132 0.51 -13.35 12.95
CA THR A 132 1.79 -12.70 13.28
C THR A 132 2.01 -12.65 14.80
N TRP A 133 1.00 -12.26 15.56
CA TRP A 133 1.06 -12.28 17.03
C TRP A 133 1.30 -13.67 17.59
N LEU A 134 0.55 -14.68 17.09
CA LEU A 134 0.72 -16.07 17.49
C LEU A 134 2.14 -16.58 17.20
N LEU A 135 2.66 -16.31 16.01
CA LEU A 135 4.01 -16.70 15.60
C LEU A 135 5.08 -16.06 16.49
N ILE A 136 4.96 -14.76 16.81
CA ILE A 136 5.88 -14.08 17.74
C ILE A 136 5.81 -14.72 19.12
N ARG A 137 4.61 -15.05 19.60
CA ARG A 137 4.41 -15.69 20.91
C ARG A 137 5.03 -17.09 20.98
N ILE A 138 5.03 -17.84 19.87
CA ILE A 138 5.64 -19.17 19.75
C ILE A 138 7.17 -19.04 19.66
N THR A 139 7.67 -18.19 18.78
CA THR A 139 9.12 -18.07 18.48
C THR A 139 9.89 -17.31 19.54
N ARG A 140 9.24 -16.40 20.27
CA ARG A 140 9.80 -15.59 21.37
C ARG A 140 11.18 -15.02 21.04
N PRO A 141 11.31 -14.09 20.07
CA PRO A 141 12.61 -13.62 19.56
C PRO A 141 13.31 -12.62 20.49
N ARG A 142 13.34 -12.86 21.80
CA ARG A 142 13.85 -11.93 22.83
C ARG A 142 15.26 -11.42 22.57
N ARG A 143 16.14 -12.30 22.05
CA ARG A 143 17.54 -11.93 21.73
C ARG A 143 17.60 -10.97 20.54
N LEU A 144 16.78 -11.19 19.51
CA LEU A 144 16.70 -10.34 18.34
C LEU A 144 16.07 -8.98 18.67
N GLU A 145 15.03 -8.96 19.52
CA GLU A 145 14.42 -7.72 20.02
C GLU A 145 15.41 -6.87 20.80
N ALA A 146 16.18 -7.48 21.73
CA ALA A 146 17.19 -6.76 22.50
C ALA A 146 18.28 -6.18 21.60
N GLN A 147 18.76 -6.95 20.61
CA GLN A 147 19.74 -6.45 19.63
C GLN A 147 19.18 -5.31 18.78
N ALA A 148 17.93 -5.42 18.33
CA ALA A 148 17.26 -4.40 17.53
C ALA A 148 17.07 -3.08 18.31
N ARG A 149 16.74 -3.15 19.61
CA ARG A 149 16.62 -1.96 20.47
C ARG A 149 17.94 -1.23 20.67
N ASN A 150 19.03 -1.98 20.96
CA ASN A 150 20.36 -1.39 21.16
C ASN A 150 20.90 -0.68 19.91
N GLN A 151 20.42 -1.05 18.71
CA GLN A 151 20.82 -0.42 17.45
C GLN A 151 20.04 0.88 17.17
N SER A 152 18.96 1.11 17.91
CA SER A 152 17.99 2.19 17.68
C SER A 152 18.13 3.41 18.61
N ASP A 153 18.97 3.37 19.64
CA ASP A 153 19.05 4.41 20.71
C ASP A 153 19.61 5.78 20.26
N GLN A 154 19.71 6.07 18.96
CA GLN A 154 20.34 7.30 18.47
C GLN A 154 19.38 8.39 17.93
N ASP A 155 18.07 8.21 17.97
CA ASP A 155 17.13 9.21 17.44
C ASP A 155 16.30 9.88 18.54
N GLU A 156 16.55 11.18 18.74
CA GLU A 156 15.93 12.06 19.75
C GLU A 156 14.46 12.42 19.50
N ASP A 157 13.77 12.74 20.58
CA ASP A 157 12.35 13.04 20.76
C ASP A 157 11.83 14.31 20.07
N GLN A 158 10.64 14.22 19.50
CA GLN A 158 9.79 15.40 19.28
C GLN A 158 8.52 15.30 20.15
N HIS A 159 8.43 16.15 21.13
CA HIS A 159 7.26 16.34 21.99
C HIS A 159 6.26 17.27 21.31
N GLY A 160 5.08 16.77 20.98
CA GLY A 160 3.94 17.57 20.53
C GLY A 160 2.90 17.75 21.64
N ALA A 161 2.46 18.97 21.91
CA ALA A 161 1.46 19.32 22.91
C ALA A 161 0.10 18.67 22.62
N GLU A 162 -0.61 18.24 23.66
CA GLU A 162 -1.97 17.68 23.58
C GLU A 162 -3.00 18.79 23.38
N ILE A 163 -3.55 18.91 22.18
CA ILE A 163 -4.69 19.80 21.86
C ILE A 163 -5.93 18.93 21.60
N ASP A 164 -7.11 19.39 22.03
CA ASP A 164 -8.37 18.65 21.84
C ASP A 164 -8.75 18.59 20.35
N TRP A 165 -9.22 17.40 19.89
CA TRP A 165 -9.57 17.15 18.49
C TRP A 165 -10.71 18.03 17.97
N LYS A 166 -11.63 18.46 18.85
CA LYS A 166 -12.75 19.34 18.50
C LYS A 166 -12.29 20.75 18.15
N GLU A 167 -11.33 21.29 18.89
CA GLU A 167 -10.71 22.58 18.58
C GLU A 167 -9.93 22.54 17.27
N LYS A 168 -9.30 21.39 16.99
CA LYS A 168 -8.58 21.19 15.72
C LYS A 168 -9.50 21.21 14.50
N LEU A 169 -10.72 20.66 14.57
CA LEU A 169 -11.67 20.64 13.44
C LEU A 169 -12.14 22.03 13.04
N VAL A 170 -12.25 22.96 14.00
CA VAL A 170 -12.71 24.35 13.74
C VAL A 170 -11.56 25.27 13.33
N SER A 171 -10.32 24.89 13.61
CA SER A 171 -9.14 25.72 13.36
C SER A 171 -8.71 25.71 11.89
N MET A 172 -8.60 26.88 11.25
CA MET A 172 -8.04 27.04 9.91
C MET A 172 -6.58 26.52 9.83
N GLN A 173 -5.83 26.58 10.91
CA GLN A 173 -4.48 26.06 10.98
C GLN A 173 -4.47 24.54 10.83
N SER A 174 -5.43 23.83 11.40
CA SER A 174 -5.59 22.38 11.20
C SER A 174 -5.95 22.03 9.77
N TRP A 175 -6.81 22.79 9.11
CA TRP A 175 -7.14 22.59 7.71
C TRP A 175 -5.95 22.81 6.78
N ARG A 176 -5.10 23.81 7.06
CA ARG A 176 -3.83 23.98 6.35
C ARG A 176 -2.90 22.80 6.56
N LYS A 177 -2.84 22.27 7.78
CA LYS A 177 -2.05 21.06 8.07
C LYS A 177 -2.61 19.81 7.39
N ILE A 178 -3.94 19.68 7.27
CA ILE A 178 -4.57 18.61 6.48
C ILE A 178 -4.14 18.72 5.01
N GLY A 179 -4.18 19.92 4.42
CA GLY A 179 -3.69 20.14 3.05
C GLY A 179 -2.20 19.78 2.88
N GLN A 180 -1.36 20.13 3.85
CA GLN A 180 0.08 19.74 3.83
C GLN A 180 0.26 18.23 3.89
N THR A 181 -0.43 17.54 4.80
CA THR A 181 -0.38 16.08 4.93
C THR A 181 -0.88 15.40 3.68
N TYR A 182 -1.98 15.88 3.10
CA TYR A 182 -2.56 15.37 1.85
C TYR A 182 -1.58 15.45 0.67
N VAL A 183 -0.93 16.59 0.46
CA VAL A 183 0.06 16.75 -0.62
C VAL A 183 1.28 15.86 -0.36
N MET A 184 1.70 15.72 0.89
CA MET A 184 2.81 14.85 1.27
C MET A 184 2.47 13.37 0.97
N GLU A 185 1.25 12.90 1.24
CA GLU A 185 0.80 11.54 0.89
C GLU A 185 0.89 11.30 -0.62
N TRP A 186 0.41 12.24 -1.44
CA TRP A 186 0.56 12.15 -2.89
C TRP A 186 2.01 12.12 -3.34
N GLN A 187 2.88 12.94 -2.76
CA GLN A 187 4.31 12.96 -3.09
C GLN A 187 5.02 11.63 -2.79
N MET A 188 4.56 10.90 -1.78
CA MET A 188 5.12 9.58 -1.45
C MET A 188 4.66 8.48 -2.42
N VAL A 189 3.43 8.54 -2.91
CA VAL A 189 2.77 7.41 -3.58
C VAL A 189 2.70 7.55 -5.12
N TRP A 190 2.73 8.77 -5.67
CA TRP A 190 2.48 8.99 -7.10
C TRP A 190 3.43 8.20 -8.03
N ARG A 191 4.69 7.98 -7.62
CA ARG A 191 5.66 7.21 -8.40
C ARG A 191 5.26 5.74 -8.47
N ASP A 192 4.87 5.16 -7.34
CA ASP A 192 4.45 3.76 -7.25
C ASP A 192 3.16 3.52 -8.04
N VAL A 193 2.20 4.43 -7.93
CA VAL A 193 0.95 4.38 -8.70
C VAL A 193 1.22 4.46 -10.20
N LEU A 194 2.06 5.42 -10.63
CA LEU A 194 2.40 5.58 -12.04
C LEU A 194 3.09 4.33 -12.60
N ILE A 195 4.13 3.84 -11.92
CA ILE A 195 4.86 2.65 -12.35
C ILE A 195 3.95 1.42 -12.32
N GLY A 196 3.20 1.22 -11.22
CA GLY A 196 2.35 0.06 -11.05
C GLY A 196 1.24 -0.04 -12.10
N PHE A 197 0.57 1.08 -12.38
CA PHE A 197 -0.49 1.11 -13.37
C PHE A 197 0.05 0.98 -14.80
N THR A 198 1.23 1.54 -15.08
CA THR A 198 1.89 1.36 -16.38
C THR A 198 2.30 -0.10 -16.58
N VAL A 199 2.91 -0.74 -15.58
CA VAL A 199 3.29 -2.15 -15.63
C VAL A 199 2.05 -3.04 -15.77
N ALA A 200 0.98 -2.77 -15.01
CA ALA A 200 -0.27 -3.53 -15.13
C ALA A 200 -0.90 -3.42 -16.52
N GLY A 201 -0.88 -2.23 -17.13
CA GLY A 201 -1.36 -2.04 -18.51
C GLY A 201 -0.51 -2.75 -19.56
N ILE A 202 0.82 -2.71 -19.42
CA ILE A 202 1.75 -3.45 -20.29
C ILE A 202 1.50 -4.96 -20.18
N ILE A 203 1.43 -5.48 -18.95
CA ILE A 203 1.19 -6.89 -18.69
C ILE A 203 -0.16 -7.32 -19.27
N SER A 204 -1.21 -6.53 -19.06
CA SER A 204 -2.55 -6.82 -19.56
C SER A 204 -2.65 -6.91 -21.08
N ALA A 205 -1.88 -6.08 -21.82
CA ALA A 205 -1.95 -6.02 -23.27
C ALA A 205 -0.91 -6.89 -23.99
N MET A 206 0.26 -7.12 -23.37
CA MET A 206 1.40 -7.72 -24.07
C MET A 206 1.81 -9.09 -23.56
N VAL A 207 1.45 -9.45 -22.33
CA VAL A 207 1.85 -10.73 -21.75
C VAL A 207 0.80 -11.79 -22.09
N PRO A 208 1.19 -12.89 -22.78
CA PRO A 208 0.26 -13.94 -23.15
C PRO A 208 -0.19 -14.75 -21.93
N ASP A 209 -1.41 -15.27 -21.99
CA ASP A 209 -2.04 -16.08 -20.92
C ASP A 209 -1.17 -17.29 -20.52
N SER A 210 -0.44 -17.87 -21.48
CA SER A 210 0.46 -19.00 -21.24
C SER A 210 1.59 -18.70 -20.24
N PHE A 211 2.02 -17.44 -20.15
CA PHE A 211 3.00 -17.01 -19.16
C PHE A 211 2.45 -17.14 -17.75
N PHE A 212 1.21 -16.68 -17.52
CA PHE A 212 0.56 -16.77 -16.22
C PHE A 212 0.28 -18.21 -15.82
N GLN A 213 -0.13 -19.05 -16.79
CA GLN A 213 -0.34 -20.48 -16.56
C GLN A 213 0.94 -21.22 -16.16
N THR A 214 2.09 -20.77 -16.68
CA THR A 214 3.39 -21.32 -16.33
C THR A 214 3.87 -20.84 -14.97
N LEU A 215 3.69 -19.54 -14.68
CA LEU A 215 4.13 -18.93 -13.41
C LEU A 215 3.24 -19.36 -12.23
N PHE A 216 1.92 -19.34 -12.43
CA PHE A 216 0.93 -19.76 -11.46
C PHE A 216 0.37 -21.11 -11.89
N ILE A 217 1.07 -22.19 -11.54
CA ILE A 217 0.71 -23.57 -11.88
C ILE A 217 -0.77 -23.84 -11.51
N GLY A 218 -1.55 -24.30 -12.47
CA GLY A 218 -2.99 -24.57 -12.31
C GLY A 218 -3.89 -23.34 -12.51
N SER A 219 -3.36 -22.18 -12.94
CA SER A 219 -4.16 -21.08 -13.46
C SER A 219 -4.49 -21.34 -14.94
N GLY A 220 -5.73 -21.07 -15.33
CA GLY A 220 -6.20 -21.32 -16.71
C GLY A 220 -6.67 -22.78 -16.97
N GLY A 221 -7.53 -22.94 -17.96
CA GLY A 221 -8.10 -24.24 -18.37
C GLY A 221 -9.29 -24.72 -17.52
N GLU A 222 -9.71 -25.96 -17.72
CA GLU A 222 -10.90 -26.55 -17.07
C GLU A 222 -10.79 -26.66 -15.53
N ASN A 223 -9.58 -26.59 -14.96
CA ASN A 223 -9.33 -26.69 -13.53
C ASN A 223 -9.48 -25.36 -12.75
N THR A 224 -9.78 -24.24 -13.43
CA THR A 224 -9.94 -22.94 -12.77
C THR A 224 -11.15 -22.88 -11.84
N ALA A 225 -12.22 -23.62 -12.14
CA ALA A 225 -13.45 -23.61 -11.34
C ALA A 225 -13.26 -24.27 -9.94
N ASN A 226 -12.42 -25.33 -9.86
CA ASN A 226 -12.15 -26.05 -8.60
C ASN A 226 -10.67 -26.46 -8.54
N PRO A 227 -9.75 -25.54 -8.28
CA PRO A 227 -8.34 -25.83 -8.16
C PRO A 227 -8.09 -26.74 -6.95
N GLY A 228 -7.35 -27.83 -7.15
CA GLY A 228 -6.93 -28.72 -6.05
C GLY A 228 -6.08 -27.97 -5.01
N PHE A 229 -6.05 -28.48 -3.78
CA PHE A 229 -5.29 -27.88 -2.66
C PHE A 229 -3.84 -27.53 -3.02
N LEU A 230 -3.15 -28.41 -3.74
CA LEU A 230 -1.75 -28.16 -4.13
C LEU A 230 -1.60 -27.00 -5.11
N ALA A 231 -2.55 -26.81 -6.01
CA ALA A 231 -2.55 -25.67 -6.94
C ALA A 231 -2.78 -24.36 -6.18
N VAL A 232 -3.78 -24.32 -5.29
CA VAL A 232 -4.05 -23.15 -4.43
C VAL A 232 -2.82 -22.81 -3.58
N LEU A 233 -2.20 -23.81 -2.94
CA LEU A 233 -1.00 -23.62 -2.11
C LEU A 233 0.17 -23.09 -2.96
N ALA A 234 0.43 -23.69 -4.13
CA ALA A 234 1.50 -23.27 -5.02
C ALA A 234 1.30 -21.82 -5.47
N GLN A 235 0.11 -21.44 -5.89
CA GLN A 235 -0.21 -20.07 -6.28
C GLN A 235 -0.10 -19.07 -5.11
N THR A 236 -0.48 -19.51 -3.89
CA THR A 236 -0.34 -18.69 -2.68
C THR A 236 1.13 -18.47 -2.31
N LEU A 237 2.01 -19.42 -2.60
CA LEU A 237 3.47 -19.27 -2.40
C LEU A 237 4.12 -18.41 -3.50
N VAL A 238 3.64 -18.53 -4.74
CA VAL A 238 4.15 -17.73 -5.88
C VAL A 238 3.76 -16.27 -5.77
N GLY A 239 2.56 -15.96 -5.22
CA GLY A 239 2.09 -14.59 -5.05
C GLY A 239 3.11 -13.65 -4.37
N PRO A 240 3.60 -13.95 -3.16
CA PRO A 240 4.64 -13.18 -2.48
C PRO A 240 5.97 -13.10 -3.25
N ILE A 241 6.36 -14.17 -3.94
CA ILE A 241 7.58 -14.19 -4.76
C ILE A 241 7.42 -13.23 -5.93
N ALA A 242 6.27 -13.25 -6.60
CA ALA A 242 5.98 -12.30 -7.68
C ALA A 242 6.00 -10.86 -7.16
N ALA A 243 5.35 -10.57 -6.03
CA ALA A 243 5.33 -9.25 -5.41
C ALA A 243 6.73 -8.77 -4.99
N PHE A 244 7.60 -9.66 -4.50
CA PHE A 244 8.96 -9.33 -4.05
C PHE A 244 9.78 -8.63 -5.14
N PHE A 245 9.56 -9.00 -6.41
CA PHE A 245 10.28 -8.46 -7.55
C PHE A 245 9.58 -7.28 -8.24
N THR A 246 8.35 -6.93 -7.85
CA THR A 246 7.61 -5.83 -8.52
C THR A 246 8.14 -4.45 -8.13
N PHE A 247 8.76 -4.29 -6.97
CA PHE A 247 9.19 -2.99 -6.41
C PHE A 247 8.08 -1.94 -6.34
N ILE A 248 6.81 -2.35 -6.44
CA ILE A 248 5.64 -1.50 -6.50
C ILE A 248 4.98 -1.49 -5.11
N GLY A 249 4.52 -0.33 -4.66
CA GLY A 249 3.81 -0.18 -3.39
C GLY A 249 2.38 -0.74 -3.44
N SER A 250 1.74 -0.83 -2.27
CA SER A 250 0.42 -1.47 -2.06
C SER A 250 -0.63 -1.03 -3.09
N MET A 251 -0.74 0.28 -3.33
CA MET A 251 -1.75 0.84 -4.24
C MET A 251 -1.49 0.49 -5.71
N GLY A 252 -0.23 0.47 -6.13
CA GLY A 252 0.17 0.14 -7.50
C GLY A 252 -0.02 -1.34 -7.85
N ASN A 253 -0.01 -2.22 -6.85
CA ASN A 253 -0.18 -3.66 -7.03
C ASN A 253 -1.64 -4.07 -7.33
N ILE A 254 -2.66 -3.27 -6.98
CA ILE A 254 -4.06 -3.67 -7.12
C ILE A 254 -4.49 -3.88 -8.57
N PRO A 255 -4.18 -3.00 -9.54
CA PRO A 255 -4.48 -3.29 -10.95
C PRO A 255 -3.80 -4.56 -11.46
N LEU A 256 -2.55 -4.81 -11.04
CA LEU A 256 -1.83 -6.03 -11.40
C LEU A 256 -2.48 -7.27 -10.76
N ALA A 257 -2.92 -7.18 -9.51
CA ALA A 257 -3.70 -8.22 -8.84
C ALA A 257 -5.00 -8.55 -9.60
N ALA A 258 -5.67 -7.52 -10.14
CA ALA A 258 -6.85 -7.71 -10.97
C ALA A 258 -6.53 -8.39 -12.31
N VAL A 259 -5.38 -8.10 -12.93
CA VAL A 259 -4.88 -8.82 -14.09
C VAL A 259 -4.63 -10.28 -13.73
N LEU A 260 -3.92 -10.57 -12.65
CA LEU A 260 -3.64 -11.93 -12.19
C LEU A 260 -4.93 -12.73 -11.95
N PHE A 261 -5.91 -12.12 -11.30
CA PHE A 261 -7.21 -12.76 -11.08
C PHE A 261 -7.94 -13.04 -12.40
N GLY A 262 -7.95 -12.09 -13.34
CA GLY A 262 -8.52 -12.26 -14.68
C GLY A 262 -7.83 -13.37 -15.51
N GLN A 263 -6.58 -13.70 -15.19
CA GLN A 263 -5.80 -14.80 -15.77
C GLN A 263 -6.00 -16.14 -15.04
N GLY A 264 -6.97 -16.21 -14.12
CA GLY A 264 -7.32 -17.45 -13.43
C GLY A 264 -6.46 -17.79 -12.23
N VAL A 265 -5.71 -16.83 -11.68
CA VAL A 265 -5.03 -17.01 -10.40
C VAL A 265 -6.05 -17.04 -9.28
N THR A 266 -5.96 -18.02 -8.39
CA THR A 266 -6.92 -18.22 -7.30
C THR A 266 -7.01 -17.01 -6.36
N PHE A 267 -8.16 -16.87 -5.69
CA PHE A 267 -8.35 -15.86 -4.65
C PHE A 267 -7.20 -15.84 -3.63
N ALA A 268 -6.74 -17.03 -3.17
CA ALA A 268 -5.62 -17.13 -2.22
C ALA A 268 -4.31 -16.59 -2.83
N GLY A 269 -4.00 -16.91 -4.08
CA GLY A 269 -2.80 -16.44 -4.77
C GLY A 269 -2.80 -14.92 -4.92
N VAL A 270 -3.93 -14.34 -5.31
CA VAL A 270 -4.13 -12.89 -5.46
C VAL A 270 -4.06 -12.18 -4.10
N MET A 271 -4.72 -12.71 -3.06
CA MET A 271 -4.63 -12.13 -1.71
C MET A 271 -3.21 -12.19 -1.15
N ALA A 272 -2.51 -13.31 -1.35
CA ALA A 272 -1.11 -13.42 -0.95
C ALA A 272 -0.21 -12.41 -1.70
N PHE A 273 -0.48 -12.14 -2.97
CA PHE A 273 0.20 -11.10 -3.73
C PHE A 273 -0.08 -9.70 -3.15
N ILE A 274 -1.34 -9.37 -2.84
CA ILE A 274 -1.73 -8.06 -2.27
C ILE A 274 -1.08 -7.86 -0.90
N PHE A 275 -1.16 -8.83 0.01
CA PHE A 275 -0.57 -8.74 1.35
C PHE A 275 0.96 -8.67 1.37
N SER A 276 1.61 -8.87 0.23
CA SER A 276 3.06 -8.94 0.14
C SER A 276 3.75 -7.58 -0.01
N ASP A 277 3.04 -6.49 0.12
CA ASP A 277 3.57 -5.12 0.08
C ASP A 277 4.65 -4.86 1.14
N LEU A 278 4.58 -5.55 2.28
CA LEU A 278 5.56 -5.46 3.37
C LEU A 278 6.72 -6.47 3.26
N VAL A 279 6.71 -7.36 2.27
CA VAL A 279 7.78 -8.35 2.06
C VAL A 279 8.62 -8.04 0.81
N VAL A 280 8.39 -6.92 0.15
CA VAL A 280 9.16 -6.49 -1.03
C VAL A 280 10.60 -6.10 -0.66
N LEU A 281 11.52 -6.22 -1.63
CA LEU A 281 12.95 -5.98 -1.41
C LEU A 281 13.30 -4.63 -0.78
N PRO A 282 12.67 -3.48 -1.15
CA PRO A 282 12.92 -2.20 -0.49
C PRO A 282 12.59 -2.21 1.00
N VAL A 283 11.47 -2.83 1.39
CA VAL A 283 11.04 -2.96 2.79
C VAL A 283 12.01 -3.83 3.59
N LEU A 284 12.47 -4.95 3.02
CA LEU A 284 13.49 -5.79 3.63
C LEU A 284 14.77 -4.99 3.93
N ARG A 285 15.23 -4.16 2.99
CA ARG A 285 16.42 -3.33 3.16
C ARG A 285 16.23 -2.26 4.24
N ILE A 286 15.06 -1.63 4.29
CA ILE A 286 14.72 -0.65 5.34
C ILE A 286 14.71 -1.32 6.71
N ASN A 287 14.08 -2.48 6.84
CA ASN A 287 14.08 -3.26 8.07
C ASN A 287 15.50 -3.68 8.48
N ALA A 288 16.36 -4.03 7.52
CA ALA A 288 17.77 -4.35 7.79
C ALA A 288 18.55 -3.15 8.32
N ASN A 289 18.28 -1.94 7.79
CA ASN A 289 18.87 -0.70 8.29
C ASN A 289 18.35 -0.31 9.68
N TYR A 290 17.07 -0.60 9.97
CA TYR A 290 16.44 -0.24 11.24
C TYR A 290 16.78 -1.19 12.39
N TYR A 291 16.78 -2.49 12.12
CA TYR A 291 16.82 -3.54 13.14
C TYR A 291 17.97 -4.54 12.96
N GLY A 292 18.78 -4.37 11.88
CA GLY A 292 19.82 -5.31 11.49
C GLY A 292 19.30 -6.49 10.65
N TRP A 293 20.21 -7.11 9.88
CA TRP A 293 19.85 -8.17 8.92
C TRP A 293 19.20 -9.39 9.56
N LYS A 294 19.63 -9.79 10.76
CA LYS A 294 19.05 -10.96 11.46
C LYS A 294 17.57 -10.74 11.78
N MET A 295 17.24 -9.55 12.28
CA MET A 295 15.85 -9.21 12.60
C MET A 295 15.03 -9.00 11.33
N ALA A 296 15.59 -8.37 10.29
CA ALA A 296 14.92 -8.17 9.01
C ALA A 296 14.54 -9.50 8.32
N LEU A 297 15.46 -10.49 8.32
CA LEU A 297 15.17 -11.81 7.78
C LEU A 297 14.14 -12.57 8.62
N TYR A 298 14.19 -12.44 9.95
CA TYR A 298 13.17 -12.98 10.83
C TYR A 298 11.79 -12.39 10.52
N LEU A 299 11.68 -11.05 10.37
CA LEU A 299 10.45 -10.37 10.01
C LEU A 299 9.93 -10.82 8.64
N LEU A 300 10.82 -10.94 7.64
CA LEU A 300 10.48 -11.45 6.31
C LEU A 300 9.88 -12.86 6.40
N ALA A 301 10.55 -13.78 7.06
CA ALA A 301 10.08 -15.17 7.21
C ALA A 301 8.75 -15.24 7.95
N LEU A 302 8.62 -14.46 9.04
CA LEU A 302 7.41 -14.38 9.84
C LEU A 302 6.23 -13.85 9.01
N MET A 303 6.43 -12.78 8.22
CA MET A 303 5.40 -12.22 7.35
C MET A 303 5.02 -13.18 6.23
N LEU A 304 5.98 -13.82 5.55
CA LEU A 304 5.69 -14.81 4.50
C LEU A 304 4.81 -15.96 5.02
N VAL A 305 5.15 -16.51 6.17
CA VAL A 305 4.35 -17.57 6.80
C VAL A 305 2.95 -17.07 7.13
N ALA A 306 2.85 -15.88 7.74
CA ALA A 306 1.56 -15.30 8.11
C ALA A 306 0.67 -15.01 6.87
N ILE A 307 1.25 -14.49 5.79
CA ILE A 307 0.56 -14.22 4.52
C ILE A 307 -0.03 -15.50 3.93
N VAL A 308 0.77 -16.56 3.83
CA VAL A 308 0.33 -17.84 3.27
C VAL A 308 -0.84 -18.40 4.09
N PHE A 309 -0.71 -18.43 5.42
CA PHE A 309 -1.79 -18.94 6.28
C PHE A 309 -3.05 -18.06 6.21
N ALA A 310 -2.92 -16.74 6.23
CA ALA A 310 -4.06 -15.82 6.14
C ALA A 310 -4.79 -15.96 4.81
N ALA A 311 -4.05 -15.98 3.69
CA ALA A 311 -4.64 -16.11 2.35
C ALA A 311 -5.35 -17.46 2.15
N LEU A 312 -4.75 -18.57 2.60
CA LEU A 312 -5.38 -19.89 2.55
C LEU A 312 -6.63 -19.95 3.45
N ALA A 313 -6.54 -19.43 4.68
CA ALA A 313 -7.68 -19.42 5.60
C ALA A 313 -8.85 -18.65 4.99
N MET A 314 -8.61 -17.46 4.41
CA MET A 314 -9.65 -16.68 3.74
C MET A 314 -10.23 -17.41 2.52
N HIS A 315 -9.39 -18.01 1.69
CA HIS A 315 -9.83 -18.75 0.51
C HIS A 315 -10.78 -19.89 0.88
N TYR A 316 -10.38 -20.75 1.83
CA TYR A 316 -11.19 -21.89 2.22
C TYR A 316 -12.43 -21.50 3.05
N THR A 317 -12.36 -20.39 3.78
CA THR A 317 -13.54 -19.84 4.46
C THR A 317 -14.58 -19.38 3.45
N LEU A 318 -14.16 -18.59 2.43
CA LEU A 318 -15.07 -18.15 1.37
C LEU A 318 -15.55 -19.33 0.50
N ALA A 319 -14.70 -20.32 0.24
CA ALA A 319 -15.10 -21.54 -0.46
C ALA A 319 -16.20 -22.30 0.30
N PHE A 320 -16.03 -22.49 1.62
CA PHE A 320 -17.02 -23.15 2.48
C PHE A 320 -18.34 -22.39 2.51
N LEU A 321 -18.33 -21.07 2.46
CA LEU A 321 -19.51 -20.22 2.41
C LEU A 321 -20.12 -20.10 1.02
N GLY A 322 -19.48 -20.65 -0.03
CA GLY A 322 -19.91 -20.49 -1.42
C GLY A 322 -19.82 -19.06 -1.96
N LEU A 323 -18.90 -18.26 -1.39
CA LEU A 323 -18.73 -16.83 -1.68
C LEU A 323 -17.44 -16.53 -2.44
N LEU A 324 -16.75 -17.54 -2.97
CA LEU A 324 -15.56 -17.29 -3.81
C LEU A 324 -15.94 -16.44 -5.01
N PRO A 325 -15.14 -15.44 -5.39
CA PRO A 325 -15.40 -14.64 -6.56
C PRO A 325 -15.21 -15.47 -7.83
N ASP A 326 -16.14 -15.32 -8.79
CA ASP A 326 -15.98 -15.88 -10.11
C ASP A 326 -14.97 -15.08 -10.92
N PHE A 327 -14.09 -15.76 -11.65
CA PHE A 327 -13.11 -15.12 -12.54
C PHE A 327 -13.78 -14.25 -13.63
N THR A 328 -15.01 -14.59 -14.02
CA THR A 328 -15.81 -13.84 -14.99
C THR A 328 -16.41 -12.56 -14.40
N ALA A 329 -16.51 -12.44 -13.07
CA ALA A 329 -17.06 -11.26 -12.40
C ALA A 329 -16.14 -10.03 -12.51
N VAL A 330 -14.84 -10.27 -12.68
CA VAL A 330 -13.86 -9.20 -12.94
C VAL A 330 -13.71 -9.03 -14.44
N THR A 331 -14.28 -7.95 -14.98
CA THR A 331 -14.09 -7.63 -16.40
C THR A 331 -12.61 -7.54 -16.70
N ALA A 332 -12.12 -8.35 -17.64
CA ALA A 332 -10.74 -8.33 -18.06
C ALA A 332 -10.34 -6.89 -18.43
N PRO A 333 -9.14 -6.43 -18.05
CA PRO A 333 -8.71 -5.04 -18.28
C PRO A 333 -8.86 -4.58 -19.73
N GLY A 334 -8.55 -5.42 -20.71
CA GLY A 334 -8.70 -5.13 -22.14
C GLY A 334 -10.16 -4.95 -22.60
N ASN A 335 -11.14 -5.49 -21.88
CA ASN A 335 -12.57 -5.38 -22.19
C ASN A 335 -13.26 -4.25 -21.41
N ARG A 336 -12.54 -3.50 -20.59
CA ARG A 336 -13.11 -2.37 -19.82
C ARG A 336 -13.19 -1.14 -20.70
N GLU A 337 -14.38 -0.53 -20.73
CA GLU A 337 -14.56 0.77 -21.37
C GLU A 337 -14.24 1.87 -20.36
N TYR A 338 -13.11 2.53 -20.57
CA TYR A 338 -12.65 3.67 -19.82
C TYR A 338 -13.28 4.98 -20.34
N PHE A 339 -13.31 6.01 -19.52
CA PHE A 339 -13.72 7.38 -19.90
C PHE A 339 -15.17 7.54 -20.35
N LYS A 340 -16.10 6.64 -19.92
CA LYS A 340 -17.54 6.81 -20.16
C LYS A 340 -18.16 7.90 -19.29
N LEU A 341 -19.27 8.49 -19.76
CA LEU A 341 -20.16 9.36 -19.00
C LEU A 341 -20.98 8.51 -18.01
N ASN A 342 -20.36 8.17 -16.88
CA ASN A 342 -20.94 7.35 -15.83
C ASN A 342 -20.71 7.98 -14.44
N TYR A 343 -21.13 7.29 -13.38
CA TYR A 343 -20.91 7.75 -12.00
C TYR A 343 -19.44 8.04 -11.65
N GLN A 344 -18.48 7.32 -12.28
CA GLN A 344 -17.06 7.52 -12.07
C GLN A 344 -16.59 8.91 -12.56
N LEU A 345 -17.11 9.38 -13.70
CA LEU A 345 -16.83 10.73 -14.17
C LEU A 345 -17.30 11.77 -13.14
N VAL A 346 -18.54 11.62 -12.63
CA VAL A 346 -19.09 12.55 -11.64
C VAL A 346 -18.24 12.55 -10.36
N LEU A 347 -17.87 11.38 -9.86
CA LEU A 347 -17.01 11.25 -8.68
C LEU A 347 -15.62 11.82 -8.92
N ASN A 348 -15.01 11.59 -10.09
CA ASN A 348 -13.72 12.18 -10.45
C ASN A 348 -13.79 13.72 -10.50
N VAL A 349 -14.84 14.30 -11.10
CA VAL A 349 -15.00 15.76 -11.16
C VAL A 349 -15.17 16.36 -9.76
N ILE A 350 -16.04 15.78 -8.93
CA ILE A 350 -16.23 16.23 -7.53
C ILE A 350 -14.92 16.11 -6.75
N SER A 351 -14.22 14.99 -6.88
CA SER A 351 -12.96 14.75 -6.17
C SER A 351 -11.85 15.70 -6.66
N LEU A 352 -11.77 15.99 -7.96
CA LEU A 352 -10.84 16.99 -8.50
C LEU A 352 -11.11 18.39 -7.98
N LEU A 353 -12.38 18.80 -7.84
CA LEU A 353 -12.72 20.08 -7.19
C LEU A 353 -12.25 20.10 -5.73
N GLY A 354 -12.48 19.01 -4.98
CA GLY A 354 -11.97 18.86 -3.62
C GLY A 354 -10.43 18.91 -3.57
N ASN A 355 -9.76 18.26 -4.52
CA ASN A 355 -8.30 18.26 -4.64
C ASN A 355 -7.76 19.70 -4.85
N ILE A 356 -8.42 20.50 -5.70
CA ILE A 356 -8.04 21.92 -5.90
C ILE A 356 -8.10 22.70 -4.57
N VAL A 357 -9.13 22.48 -3.76
CA VAL A 357 -9.26 23.14 -2.44
C VAL A 357 -8.13 22.70 -1.50
N LEU A 358 -7.81 21.40 -1.45
CA LEU A 358 -6.74 20.87 -0.59
C LEU A 358 -5.36 21.37 -1.00
N VAL A 359 -5.08 21.42 -2.30
CA VAL A 359 -3.82 21.99 -2.84
C VAL A 359 -3.75 23.50 -2.58
N TRP A 360 -4.85 24.23 -2.68
CA TRP A 360 -4.89 25.65 -2.32
C TRP A 360 -4.63 25.90 -0.83
N LEU A 361 -5.18 25.04 0.06
CA LEU A 361 -4.88 25.09 1.50
C LEU A 361 -3.40 24.83 1.78
N TRP A 362 -2.79 23.88 1.12
CA TRP A 362 -1.37 23.60 1.17
C TRP A 362 -0.54 24.82 0.71
N TYR A 363 -0.88 25.42 -0.43
CA TYR A 363 -0.21 26.59 -0.98
C TYR A 363 -0.25 27.77 0.01
N LYS A 364 -1.44 28.05 0.58
CA LYS A 364 -1.58 29.07 1.63
C LYS A 364 -0.78 28.76 2.90
N ALA A 365 -0.61 27.48 3.24
CA ALA A 365 0.19 27.10 4.40
C ALA A 365 1.68 27.40 4.19
N GLN A 366 2.21 27.19 2.99
CA GLN A 366 3.61 27.52 2.66
C GLN A 366 3.87 29.03 2.73
N HIS A 367 3.03 29.86 2.10
CA HIS A 367 3.23 31.30 2.07
C HIS A 367 2.95 32.01 3.42
N ALA A 368 2.21 31.38 4.32
CA ALA A 368 2.05 31.90 5.68
C ALA A 368 3.31 31.72 6.54
N HIS A 369 4.15 30.72 6.23
CA HIS A 369 5.46 30.55 6.87
C HIS A 369 6.48 31.58 6.37
N ASP A 370 6.45 31.93 5.09
CA ASP A 370 7.38 32.92 4.50
C ASP A 370 7.09 34.34 4.99
N ALA A 371 5.83 34.67 5.31
CA ALA A 371 5.43 35.99 5.80
C ALA A 371 5.75 36.29 7.29
N HIS A 372 6.08 35.27 8.09
CA HIS A 372 6.47 35.40 9.50
C HIS A 372 7.95 35.08 9.75
N GLY A 373 8.77 35.04 8.71
CA GLY A 373 10.18 34.63 8.74
C GLY A 373 11.20 35.76 8.89
N GLU A 374 10.93 36.82 9.68
CA GLU A 374 11.99 37.67 10.23
C GLU A 374 12.06 37.52 11.76
N HIS A 375 13.19 36.95 12.21
CA HIS A 375 13.61 36.64 13.59
C HIS A 375 13.11 35.31 14.16
N HIS A 376 13.79 34.24 13.79
CA HIS A 376 14.51 33.28 14.64
C HIS A 376 15.02 32.16 13.74
N SER A 377 16.31 32.27 13.43
CA SER A 377 17.12 31.22 12.79
C SER A 377 17.22 30.00 13.70
N HIS A 378 16.20 29.15 13.69
CA HIS A 378 16.35 27.73 13.96
C HIS A 378 15.97 26.99 12.69
N HIS A 379 16.98 26.85 11.85
CA HIS A 379 17.02 25.85 10.79
C HIS A 379 16.79 24.46 11.42
N HIS A 380 15.53 24.10 11.62
CA HIS A 380 15.17 22.71 11.58
C HIS A 380 15.01 22.31 10.08
N HIS A 381 16.12 22.39 9.36
CA HIS A 381 16.33 21.42 8.34
C HIS A 381 16.14 20.08 9.02
N HIS A 382 15.02 19.38 8.79
CA HIS A 382 15.10 17.96 8.63
C HIS A 382 16.26 17.77 7.65
N GLY A 383 17.41 17.50 8.22
CA GLY A 383 18.56 17.02 7.48
C GLY A 383 18.15 15.69 6.87
N HIS A 384 17.47 15.75 5.74
CA HIS A 384 17.92 14.95 4.65
C HIS A 384 19.40 15.35 4.50
N LYS A 385 20.26 14.69 5.29
CA LYS A 385 21.60 14.41 4.79
C LYS A 385 21.30 14.06 3.36
N GLN A 386 21.83 14.85 2.42
CA GLN A 386 21.96 14.46 1.04
C GLN A 386 22.79 13.16 1.06
N HIS A 387 22.17 12.06 1.50
CA HIS A 387 22.60 10.75 1.11
C HIS A 387 22.46 10.82 -0.41
N ALA A 388 23.56 10.70 -1.11
CA ALA A 388 23.57 10.47 -2.55
C ALA A 388 22.38 9.60 -2.87
N ALA A 389 21.44 10.12 -3.70
CA ALA A 389 20.12 9.55 -3.94
C ALA A 389 20.25 8.04 -3.96
N SER A 390 19.53 7.34 -3.08
CA SER A 390 19.77 5.92 -2.86
C SER A 390 19.67 5.25 -4.21
N LEU A 391 20.40 4.18 -4.47
CA LEU A 391 20.36 3.48 -5.76
C LEU A 391 18.89 3.19 -6.14
N ILE A 392 18.04 2.94 -5.16
CA ILE A 392 16.59 2.76 -5.30
C ILE A 392 15.91 4.03 -5.82
N ASP A 393 16.23 5.21 -5.27
CA ASP A 393 15.62 6.48 -5.73
C ASP A 393 16.00 6.78 -7.18
N ARG A 394 17.23 6.44 -7.58
CA ARG A 394 17.68 6.56 -8.98
C ARG A 394 16.93 5.59 -9.87
N VAL A 395 16.80 4.33 -9.47
CA VAL A 395 16.06 3.31 -10.22
C VAL A 395 14.59 3.72 -10.37
N LEU A 396 13.92 4.14 -9.30
CA LEU A 396 12.54 4.60 -9.35
C LEU A 396 12.40 5.83 -10.27
N SER A 397 13.34 6.78 -10.22
CA SER A 397 13.29 7.95 -11.09
C SER A 397 13.46 7.57 -12.57
N VAL A 398 14.34 6.62 -12.89
CA VAL A 398 14.49 6.09 -14.25
C VAL A 398 13.22 5.38 -14.70
N LEU A 399 12.64 4.53 -13.84
CA LEU A 399 11.38 3.84 -14.14
C LEU A 399 10.22 4.81 -14.39
N VAL A 400 10.14 5.90 -13.62
CA VAL A 400 9.15 6.97 -13.85
C VAL A 400 9.33 7.60 -15.23
N VAL A 401 10.56 7.94 -15.62
CA VAL A 401 10.84 8.52 -16.95
C VAL A 401 10.44 7.54 -18.05
N ILE A 402 10.79 6.27 -17.89
CA ILE A 402 10.40 5.21 -18.84
C ILE A 402 8.88 5.10 -18.92
N ALA A 403 8.18 5.05 -17.79
CA ALA A 403 6.72 4.94 -17.74
C ALA A 403 6.04 6.15 -18.41
N VAL A 404 6.49 7.36 -18.11
CA VAL A 404 5.95 8.58 -18.73
C VAL A 404 6.18 8.56 -20.26
N THR A 405 7.39 8.24 -20.70
CA THR A 405 7.71 8.17 -22.13
C THR A 405 6.90 7.09 -22.83
N TRP A 406 6.74 5.93 -22.19
CA TRP A 406 5.91 4.84 -22.70
C TRP A 406 4.44 5.25 -22.88
N LEU A 407 3.85 5.88 -21.86
CA LEU A 407 2.46 6.34 -21.90
C LEU A 407 2.24 7.39 -22.98
N PHE A 408 3.08 8.42 -23.03
CA PHE A 408 2.96 9.46 -24.05
C PHE A 408 3.16 8.90 -25.46
N GLY A 409 4.16 8.05 -25.67
CA GLY A 409 4.41 7.40 -26.96
C GLY A 409 3.20 6.58 -27.42
N GLY A 410 2.65 5.72 -26.54
CA GLY A 410 1.49 4.89 -26.85
C GLY A 410 0.20 5.65 -27.12
N LEU A 411 0.03 6.85 -26.56
CA LEU A 411 -1.10 7.74 -26.85
C LEU A 411 -0.97 8.45 -28.20
N ILE A 412 0.24 8.72 -28.65
CA ILE A 412 0.50 9.45 -29.91
C ILE A 412 0.43 8.50 -31.11
N VAL A 413 0.79 7.23 -30.91
CA VAL A 413 0.82 6.22 -31.98
C VAL A 413 -0.46 6.15 -32.85
N PRO A 414 -1.71 6.23 -32.31
CA PRO A 414 -2.92 6.19 -33.12
C PRO A 414 -3.10 7.35 -34.09
N PHE A 415 -2.29 8.42 -33.95
CA PHE A 415 -2.35 9.59 -34.83
C PHE A 415 -1.38 9.52 -36.02
N PHE A 416 -0.54 8.49 -36.06
CA PHE A 416 0.39 8.16 -37.14
C PHE A 416 0.06 6.80 -37.77
#